data_74c51779a8faf35c12c6115d6ef344a6
#
_entry.id   74c51779a8faf35c12c6115d6ef344a6
#
_cell.length_a   1.000
_cell.length_b   1.000
_cell.length_c   1.000
_cell.angle_alpha   90.00
_cell.angle_beta   90.00
_cell.angle_gamma   90.00
#
_symmetry.space_group_name_H-M   'P 1'
#
loop_
_entity.id
_entity.type
_entity.pdbx_description
1 polymer ?
#
loop_
_entity_poly.entity_id
_entity_poly.type
_entity_poly.pdbx_seq_one_letter_code
_entity_poly.pdbx_strand_id
1 'polypeptide(L)'
;MRLVTCTRLLPAFVAVALALPASAAAQSGGAAAPEPAPAQAASEVALVAAPQALLGQESVLRGTAPRSARGRVLRVQRFDDAAKRWRSEARATVGRKGRFRVRWSPTTLGAQRIRATLQRRRAASVTSASSEVSVRVFKPGMATWYGPGLYGNKTACGQVLTKDLVGVAHKSLPCGTMVEISYGGTSLVVPVVDRGPFVKGMTWDITSAAAEQLGFTETARIGALVQPAPAP
;
A
#
# COMPACT_ATOMS: atom_id res chain seq x y z
N MET A 1 26.05 -37.22 -44.50
CA MET A 1 26.39 -37.10 -45.94
C MET A 1 25.93 -35.75 -46.44
N ARG A 2 26.89 -35.03 -46.99
CA ARG A 2 26.87 -33.75 -47.74
C ARG A 2 26.66 -32.44 -47.00
N LEU A 3 27.84 -31.83 -46.77
CA LEU A 3 28.14 -30.40 -46.82
C LEU A 3 27.67 -29.75 -48.13
N VAL A 4 27.33 -28.46 -48.10
CA VAL A 4 27.71 -27.51 -49.16
C VAL A 4 27.94 -26.14 -48.55
N THR A 5 29.15 -25.70 -48.70
CA THR A 5 29.76 -24.39 -48.46
C THR A 5 29.58 -23.49 -49.68
N CYS A 6 29.45 -22.15 -49.53
CA CYS A 6 29.91 -21.14 -50.49
C CYS A 6 29.72 -19.76 -49.85
N THR A 7 30.65 -18.96 -49.46
CA THR A 7 31.84 -18.28 -49.91
C THR A 7 31.58 -17.06 -50.83
N ARG A 8 31.99 -15.86 -50.32
CA ARG A 8 32.55 -14.62 -50.94
C ARG A 8 31.58 -13.69 -51.67
N LEU A 9 31.73 -12.37 -51.71
CA LEU A 9 32.88 -11.44 -51.85
C LEU A 9 32.47 -9.99 -51.53
N LEU A 10 33.39 -9.20 -50.98
CA LEU A 10 33.42 -7.72 -50.97
C LEU A 10 33.80 -7.17 -52.35
N PRO A 11 33.56 -5.89 -52.67
CA PRO A 11 34.69 -4.97 -52.63
C PRO A 11 34.40 -3.57 -52.06
N ALA A 12 35.49 -2.97 -51.59
CA ALA A 12 35.64 -1.61 -51.11
C ALA A 12 35.66 -0.60 -52.26
N PHE A 13 35.15 0.61 -52.00
CA PHE A 13 35.55 1.81 -52.75
C PHE A 13 35.85 2.95 -51.75
N VAL A 14 37.10 3.44 -51.85
CA VAL A 14 37.65 4.60 -51.20
C VAL A 14 37.29 5.83 -52.04
N ALA A 15 36.77 6.86 -51.40
CA ALA A 15 36.76 8.20 -51.99
C ALA A 15 37.25 9.20 -50.94
N VAL A 16 38.39 9.77 -51.17
CA VAL A 16 39.02 10.88 -50.47
C VAL A 16 38.40 12.18 -50.96
N ALA A 17 37.94 13.03 -50.03
CA ALA A 17 37.62 14.41 -50.33
C ALA A 17 38.21 15.32 -49.25
N LEU A 18 39.01 16.25 -49.66
CA LEU A 18 39.75 17.25 -48.86
C LEU A 18 38.79 18.19 -48.14
N ALA A 19 39.12 18.46 -46.91
CA ALA A 19 38.46 19.46 -46.07
C ALA A 19 39.23 20.78 -46.06
N LEU A 20 38.52 21.90 -46.14
CA LEU A 20 39.00 23.24 -45.82
C LEU A 20 38.46 23.64 -44.42
N PRO A 21 39.24 24.38 -43.60
CA PRO A 21 38.83 24.72 -42.26
C PRO A 21 37.90 25.93 -42.26
N ALA A 22 36.72 25.77 -41.68
CA ALA A 22 35.86 26.88 -41.30
C ALA A 22 36.11 27.27 -39.85
N SER A 23 36.43 28.53 -39.63
CA SER A 23 36.66 29.14 -38.32
C SER A 23 35.44 29.01 -37.42
N ALA A 24 35.60 28.32 -36.31
CA ALA A 24 34.58 28.25 -35.25
C ALA A 24 34.67 29.52 -34.40
N ALA A 25 33.67 30.36 -34.48
CA ALA A 25 33.41 31.38 -33.47
C ALA A 25 32.91 30.67 -32.19
N ALA A 26 33.67 30.84 -31.11
CA ALA A 26 33.29 30.35 -29.78
C ALA A 26 32.08 31.15 -29.30
N GLN A 27 30.90 30.55 -29.36
CA GLN A 27 29.75 30.99 -28.57
C GLN A 27 29.87 30.37 -27.17
N SER A 28 30.18 31.22 -26.21
CA SER A 28 30.09 30.92 -24.80
C SER A 28 28.60 30.79 -24.41
N GLY A 29 28.03 29.62 -24.66
CA GLY A 29 26.73 29.26 -24.16
C GLY A 29 26.85 29.00 -22.64
N GLY A 30 26.55 30.03 -21.84
CA GLY A 30 26.30 29.83 -20.41
C GLY A 30 25.15 28.84 -20.27
N ALA A 31 25.44 27.65 -19.76
CA ALA A 31 24.42 26.72 -19.30
C ALA A 31 23.68 27.41 -18.14
N ALA A 32 22.51 27.95 -18.45
CA ALA A 32 21.58 28.34 -17.39
C ALA A 32 21.31 27.11 -16.56
N ALA A 33 21.62 27.16 -15.26
CA ALA A 33 21.22 26.15 -14.32
C ALA A 33 19.69 25.96 -14.44
N PRO A 34 19.16 24.73 -14.39
CA PRO A 34 17.73 24.52 -14.43
C PRO A 34 17.11 25.32 -13.29
N GLU A 35 16.26 26.26 -13.67
CA GLU A 35 15.47 27.05 -12.73
C GLU A 35 14.76 26.06 -11.81
N PRO A 36 14.86 26.18 -10.47
CA PRO A 36 14.18 25.29 -9.56
C PRO A 36 12.69 25.39 -9.88
N ALA A 37 12.09 24.25 -10.25
CA ALA A 37 10.67 24.17 -10.55
C ALA A 37 9.91 24.93 -9.47
N PRO A 38 8.95 25.82 -9.84
CA PRO A 38 8.25 26.63 -8.87
C PRO A 38 7.66 25.69 -7.82
N ALA A 39 8.03 25.93 -6.58
CA ALA A 39 7.50 25.20 -5.43
C ALA A 39 5.97 25.33 -5.46
N GLN A 40 5.28 24.37 -6.03
CA GLN A 40 3.82 24.21 -5.96
C GLN A 40 3.44 23.83 -4.54
N ALA A 41 3.96 24.59 -3.60
CA ALA A 41 3.74 24.38 -2.19
C ALA A 41 2.71 25.38 -1.70
N ALA A 42 1.71 24.88 -1.02
CA ALA A 42 0.86 25.56 -0.07
C ALA A 42 -0.53 26.05 -0.50
N SER A 43 -1.04 25.75 -1.69
CA SER A 43 -2.44 26.05 -2.02
C SER A 43 -3.39 24.85 -1.90
N GLU A 44 -2.88 23.64 -1.77
CA GLU A 44 -3.68 22.43 -1.73
C GLU A 44 -3.75 21.78 -0.35
N VAL A 45 -4.85 21.07 -0.11
CA VAL A 45 -4.99 20.20 1.06
C VAL A 45 -4.24 18.91 0.80
N ALA A 46 -3.31 18.55 1.69
CA ALA A 46 -2.63 17.26 1.66
C ALA A 46 -3.09 16.40 2.84
N LEU A 47 -3.31 15.11 2.59
CA LEU A 47 -3.67 14.12 3.60
C LEU A 47 -2.62 13.00 3.60
N VAL A 48 -2.21 12.59 4.79
CA VAL A 48 -1.31 11.46 5.02
C VAL A 48 -1.98 10.51 6.01
N ALA A 49 -2.03 9.24 5.67
CA ALA A 49 -2.53 8.16 6.51
C ALA A 49 -1.51 7.02 6.55
N ALA A 50 -1.53 6.22 7.60
CA ALA A 50 -0.87 4.93 7.58
C ALA A 50 -1.54 4.06 6.50
N PRO A 51 -0.79 3.23 5.75
CA PRO A 51 -1.35 2.42 4.68
C PRO A 51 -2.33 1.34 5.18
N GLN A 52 -2.26 1.05 6.48
CA GLN A 52 -3.05 0.01 7.14
C GLN A 52 -3.72 0.55 8.41
N ALA A 53 -4.91 0.01 8.71
CA ALA A 53 -5.67 0.32 9.92
C ALA A 53 -6.46 -0.91 10.38
N LEU A 54 -6.83 -0.93 11.66
CA LEU A 54 -7.68 -1.98 12.23
C LEU A 54 -9.11 -1.48 12.40
N LEU A 55 -10.07 -2.29 12.01
CA LEU A 55 -11.50 -2.00 12.12
C LEU A 55 -11.87 -1.62 13.55
N GLY A 56 -12.58 -0.51 13.72
CA GLY A 56 -13.03 0.00 15.02
C GLY A 56 -11.93 0.57 15.90
N GLN A 57 -10.66 0.51 15.51
CA GLN A 57 -9.55 1.09 16.26
C GLN A 57 -9.21 2.50 15.77
N GLU A 58 -8.85 3.36 16.70
CA GLU A 58 -8.48 4.72 16.38
C GLU A 58 -7.16 4.78 15.59
N SER A 59 -7.20 5.39 14.42
CA SER A 59 -6.06 5.76 13.61
C SER A 59 -5.93 7.28 13.51
N VAL A 60 -4.71 7.78 13.44
CA VAL A 60 -4.45 9.22 13.32
C VAL A 60 -4.09 9.57 11.89
N LEU A 61 -4.98 10.29 11.25
CA LEU A 61 -4.73 10.93 9.95
C LEU A 61 -4.10 12.31 10.19
N ARG A 62 -3.14 12.68 9.37
CA ARG A 62 -2.43 13.98 9.47
C ARG A 62 -2.44 14.64 8.10
N GLY A 63 -2.26 15.96 8.10
CA GLY A 63 -2.15 16.65 6.82
C GLY A 63 -1.87 18.12 6.97
N THR A 64 -1.85 18.77 5.82
CA THR A 64 -1.67 20.22 5.69
C THR A 64 -2.77 20.82 4.83
N ALA A 65 -3.05 22.08 5.07
CA ALA A 65 -3.97 22.90 4.29
C ALA A 65 -3.34 24.30 4.13
N PRO A 66 -3.81 25.12 3.20
CA PRO A 66 -3.33 26.50 3.06
C PRO A 66 -3.34 27.26 4.40
N ARG A 67 -2.32 28.06 4.66
CA ARG A 67 -2.24 28.87 5.89
C ARG A 67 -3.44 29.80 6.05
N SER A 68 -4.03 30.27 4.97
CA SER A 68 -5.27 31.05 4.91
C SER A 68 -6.50 30.29 5.44
N ALA A 69 -6.40 28.95 5.53
CA ALA A 69 -7.44 28.11 6.10
C ALA A 69 -7.36 27.93 7.62
N ARG A 70 -6.41 28.57 8.30
CA ARG A 70 -6.28 28.50 9.77
C ARG A 70 -7.62 28.79 10.46
N GLY A 71 -7.97 27.96 11.44
CA GLY A 71 -9.23 28.03 12.19
C GLY A 71 -10.45 27.47 11.42
N ARG A 72 -10.30 27.12 10.15
CA ARG A 72 -11.38 26.49 9.39
C ARG A 72 -11.48 25.01 9.71
N VAL A 73 -12.70 24.48 9.62
CA VAL A 73 -12.99 23.07 9.78
C VAL A 73 -12.86 22.41 8.40
N LEU A 74 -12.08 21.33 8.34
CA LEU A 74 -12.05 20.41 7.21
C LEU A 74 -12.80 19.12 7.56
N ARG A 75 -13.26 18.43 6.54
CA ARG A 75 -13.89 17.10 6.66
C ARG A 75 -12.98 16.05 6.07
N VAL A 76 -12.82 14.94 6.77
CA VAL A 76 -12.29 13.71 6.21
C VAL A 76 -13.46 12.90 5.69
N GLN A 77 -13.35 12.45 4.45
CA GLN A 77 -14.39 11.72 3.75
C GLN A 77 -13.83 10.39 3.26
N ARG A 78 -14.64 9.35 3.36
CA ARG A 78 -14.43 8.03 2.77
C ARG A 78 -15.36 7.88 1.56
N PHE A 79 -14.86 7.28 0.50
CA PHE A 79 -15.69 6.92 -0.64
C PHE A 79 -16.51 5.67 -0.32
N ASP A 80 -17.82 5.75 -0.53
CA ASP A 80 -18.75 4.63 -0.40
C ASP A 80 -18.97 4.05 -1.80
N ASP A 81 -18.36 2.88 -2.05
CA ASP A 81 -18.41 2.26 -3.38
C ASP A 81 -19.80 1.76 -3.75
N ALA A 82 -20.62 1.39 -2.79
CA ALA A 82 -22.01 0.98 -3.04
C ALA A 82 -22.90 2.17 -3.42
N ALA A 83 -22.75 3.26 -2.69
CA ALA A 83 -23.54 4.48 -2.94
C ALA A 83 -22.90 5.44 -3.97
N LYS A 84 -21.68 5.11 -4.47
CA LYS A 84 -20.88 5.93 -5.41
C LYS A 84 -20.74 7.39 -4.97
N ARG A 85 -20.57 7.62 -3.68
CA ARG A 85 -20.48 8.97 -3.09
C ARG A 85 -19.51 9.05 -1.91
N TRP A 86 -19.03 10.26 -1.66
CA TRP A 86 -18.21 10.58 -0.50
C TRP A 86 -19.05 10.75 0.76
N ARG A 87 -18.72 10.04 1.83
CA ARG A 87 -19.32 10.17 3.17
C ARG A 87 -18.34 10.82 4.13
N SER A 88 -18.83 11.76 4.95
CA SER A 88 -18.05 12.37 6.03
C SER A 88 -17.87 11.38 7.16
N GLU A 89 -16.62 11.11 7.52
CA GLU A 89 -16.24 10.21 8.61
C GLU A 89 -15.76 10.98 9.85
N ALA A 90 -15.03 12.08 9.64
CA ALA A 90 -14.45 12.84 10.72
C ALA A 90 -14.26 14.32 10.35
N ARG A 91 -13.98 15.15 11.37
CA ARG A 91 -13.71 16.59 11.20
C ARG A 91 -12.43 16.97 11.95
N ALA A 92 -11.72 17.94 11.44
CA ALA A 92 -10.57 18.54 12.12
C ALA A 92 -10.52 20.05 11.88
N THR A 93 -9.92 20.79 12.81
CA THR A 93 -9.65 22.20 12.63
C THR A 93 -8.22 22.40 12.13
N VAL A 94 -8.05 23.24 11.13
CA VAL A 94 -6.74 23.64 10.63
C VAL A 94 -6.04 24.49 11.65
N GLY A 95 -4.93 24.00 12.18
CA GLY A 95 -4.14 24.66 13.22
C GLY A 95 -3.16 25.70 12.68
N ARG A 96 -2.27 26.14 13.56
CA ARG A 96 -1.15 27.02 13.19
C ARG A 96 -0.28 26.33 12.14
N LYS A 97 0.29 27.10 11.23
CA LYS A 97 1.12 26.62 10.10
C LYS A 97 0.37 25.71 9.10
N GLY A 98 -0.98 25.73 9.09
CA GLY A 98 -1.78 24.93 8.16
C GLY A 98 -1.85 23.45 8.49
N ARG A 99 -1.36 22.98 9.61
CA ARG A 99 -1.38 21.55 9.97
C ARG A 99 -2.71 21.15 10.58
N PHE A 100 -3.13 19.91 10.32
CA PHE A 100 -4.27 19.30 11.00
C PHE A 100 -3.96 17.85 11.39
N ARG A 101 -4.68 17.38 12.39
CA ARG A 101 -4.69 16.00 12.86
C ARG A 101 -6.13 15.62 13.12
N VAL A 102 -6.54 14.43 12.70
CA VAL A 102 -7.88 13.90 12.94
C VAL A 102 -7.79 12.45 13.41
N ARG A 103 -8.62 12.10 14.38
CA ARG A 103 -8.83 10.72 14.80
C ARG A 103 -9.90 10.13 13.92
N TRP A 104 -9.64 8.95 13.40
CA TRP A 104 -10.53 8.22 12.54
C TRP A 104 -10.56 6.75 12.95
N SER A 105 -11.76 6.20 13.15
CA SER A 105 -11.96 4.81 13.44
C SER A 105 -12.71 4.17 12.26
N PRO A 106 -12.04 3.34 11.43
CA PRO A 106 -12.68 2.74 10.27
C PRO A 106 -13.80 1.79 10.68
N THR A 107 -14.89 1.85 9.94
CA THR A 107 -16.09 1.03 10.14
C THR A 107 -16.31 0.00 9.04
N THR A 108 -15.46 -0.02 8.02
CA THR A 108 -15.60 -0.89 6.85
C THR A 108 -14.25 -1.56 6.56
N LEU A 109 -14.27 -2.87 6.29
CA LEU A 109 -13.09 -3.67 5.94
C LEU A 109 -12.62 -3.41 4.51
N GLY A 110 -11.39 -3.81 4.21
CA GLY A 110 -10.80 -3.78 2.88
C GLY A 110 -10.19 -2.43 2.50
N ALA A 111 -9.98 -2.22 1.21
CA ALA A 111 -9.39 -0.98 0.70
C ALA A 111 -10.39 0.18 0.84
N GLN A 112 -9.96 1.25 1.51
CA GLN A 112 -10.76 2.45 1.74
C GLN A 112 -10.07 3.64 1.08
N ARG A 113 -10.78 4.34 0.19
CA ARG A 113 -10.34 5.62 -0.38
C ARG A 113 -10.77 6.76 0.53
N ILE A 114 -9.83 7.57 0.96
CA ILE A 114 -10.05 8.66 1.91
C ILE A 114 -9.50 9.95 1.33
N ARG A 115 -10.19 11.06 1.56
CA ARG A 115 -9.72 12.40 1.24
C ARG A 115 -10.06 13.39 2.34
N ALA A 116 -9.34 14.51 2.39
CA ALA A 116 -9.69 15.66 3.21
C ALA A 116 -10.25 16.79 2.34
N THR A 117 -11.31 17.43 2.79
CA THR A 117 -11.96 18.53 2.05
C THR A 117 -12.13 19.76 2.91
N LEU A 118 -11.87 20.91 2.31
CA LEU A 118 -12.11 22.21 2.91
C LEU A 118 -13.37 22.81 2.31
N GLN A 119 -14.35 23.16 3.13
CA GLN A 119 -15.61 23.74 2.66
C GLN A 119 -15.56 25.28 2.63
N ARG A 120 -16.30 25.91 1.71
CA ARG A 120 -16.54 27.36 1.73
C ARG A 120 -17.37 27.75 2.95
N ARG A 121 -17.08 28.94 3.52
CA ARG A 121 -17.79 29.44 4.72
C ARG A 121 -19.31 29.60 4.54
N ARG A 122 -19.79 29.79 3.31
CA ARG A 122 -21.20 30.12 2.99
C ARG A 122 -21.85 29.23 1.94
N ALA A 123 -21.18 28.17 1.51
CA ALA A 123 -21.72 27.26 0.49
C ALA A 123 -21.44 25.80 0.86
N ALA A 124 -22.35 24.92 0.50
CA ALA A 124 -22.16 23.47 0.63
C ALA A 124 -21.06 22.92 -0.31
N SER A 125 -20.55 23.74 -1.22
CA SER A 125 -19.54 23.36 -2.19
C SER A 125 -18.15 23.21 -1.56
N VAL A 126 -17.40 22.19 -1.99
CA VAL A 126 -16.01 21.96 -1.62
C VAL A 126 -15.13 23.03 -2.26
N THR A 127 -14.28 23.71 -1.48
CA THR A 127 -13.34 24.72 -2.01
C THR A 127 -12.07 24.08 -2.54
N SER A 128 -11.57 23.04 -1.83
CA SER A 128 -10.44 22.23 -2.24
C SER A 128 -10.50 20.85 -1.56
N ALA A 129 -10.01 19.85 -2.24
CA ALA A 129 -9.87 18.49 -1.72
C ALA A 129 -8.40 18.08 -1.81
N SER A 130 -7.96 17.19 -0.91
CA SER A 130 -6.68 16.51 -1.06
C SER A 130 -6.75 15.51 -2.21
N SER A 131 -5.59 15.05 -2.67
CA SER A 131 -5.50 13.74 -3.33
C SER A 131 -6.11 12.65 -2.45
N GLU A 132 -6.55 11.58 -3.10
CA GLU A 132 -7.04 10.40 -2.39
C GLU A 132 -5.87 9.61 -1.80
N VAL A 133 -6.04 9.12 -0.59
CA VAL A 133 -5.16 8.14 0.03
C VAL A 133 -5.90 6.82 0.20
N SER A 134 -5.23 5.72 -0.07
CA SER A 134 -5.77 4.38 0.14
C SER A 134 -5.31 3.86 1.50
N VAL A 135 -6.26 3.36 2.29
CA VAL A 135 -5.99 2.71 3.57
C VAL A 135 -6.61 1.33 3.55
N ARG A 136 -5.82 0.31 3.81
CA ARG A 136 -6.29 -1.07 3.94
C ARG A 136 -6.75 -1.32 5.36
N VAL A 137 -8.01 -1.70 5.54
CA VAL A 137 -8.63 -1.92 6.85
C VAL A 137 -8.81 -3.40 7.10
N PHE A 138 -8.24 -3.88 8.20
CA PHE A 138 -8.25 -5.28 8.61
C PHE A 138 -9.13 -5.50 9.83
N LYS A 139 -9.71 -6.70 9.97
CA LYS A 139 -10.36 -7.16 11.20
C LYS A 139 -9.29 -7.49 12.23
N PRO A 140 -9.32 -6.92 13.45
CA PRO A 140 -8.37 -7.29 14.49
C PRO A 140 -8.63 -8.69 15.02
N GLY A 141 -7.57 -9.44 15.32
CA GLY A 141 -7.63 -10.75 15.95
C GLY A 141 -6.34 -11.03 16.72
N MET A 142 -6.42 -11.83 17.79
CA MET A 142 -5.24 -12.32 18.49
C MET A 142 -4.66 -13.50 17.73
N ALA A 143 -3.35 -13.52 17.58
CA ALA A 143 -2.61 -14.56 16.89
C ALA A 143 -1.48 -15.12 17.75
N THR A 144 -1.21 -16.40 17.56
CA THR A 144 -0.01 -17.14 17.96
C THR A 144 0.70 -17.65 16.73
N TRP A 145 1.80 -18.36 16.88
CA TRP A 145 2.48 -19.05 15.78
C TRP A 145 2.90 -20.45 16.23
N TYR A 146 3.05 -21.37 15.28
CA TYR A 146 3.38 -22.77 15.51
C TYR A 146 4.33 -23.31 14.44
N GLY A 147 5.01 -24.41 14.76
CA GLY A 147 5.93 -25.07 13.85
C GLY A 147 6.91 -25.97 14.57
N PRO A 148 7.87 -25.44 15.36
CA PRO A 148 8.86 -26.25 16.08
C PRO A 148 8.17 -27.34 16.94
N GLY A 149 8.67 -28.58 16.83
CA GLY A 149 8.12 -29.73 17.52
C GLY A 149 6.89 -30.38 16.84
N LEU A 150 6.34 -29.75 15.79
CA LEU A 150 5.20 -30.27 15.04
C LEU A 150 5.53 -30.62 13.59
N TYR A 151 6.74 -30.31 13.13
CA TYR A 151 7.16 -30.61 11.75
C TYR A 151 7.07 -32.11 11.44
N GLY A 152 6.66 -32.43 10.21
CA GLY A 152 6.41 -33.77 9.75
C GLY A 152 4.97 -34.27 9.98
N ASN A 153 4.19 -33.63 10.85
CA ASN A 153 2.80 -33.98 11.06
C ASN A 153 1.91 -33.45 9.91
N LYS A 154 0.83 -34.16 9.62
CA LYS A 154 -0.23 -33.65 8.73
C LYS A 154 -1.05 -32.59 9.42
N THR A 155 -1.28 -31.48 8.73
CA THR A 155 -2.26 -30.47 9.12
C THR A 155 -3.68 -30.99 8.88
N ALA A 156 -4.67 -30.37 9.50
CA ALA A 156 -6.08 -30.72 9.29
C ALA A 156 -6.55 -30.49 7.83
N CYS A 157 -5.82 -29.71 7.04
CA CYS A 157 -6.08 -29.51 5.61
C CYS A 157 -5.30 -30.47 4.70
N GLY A 158 -4.55 -31.42 5.27
CA GLY A 158 -3.91 -32.52 4.55
C GLY A 158 -2.46 -32.29 4.12
N GLN A 159 -1.93 -31.07 4.25
CA GLN A 159 -0.52 -30.79 3.98
C GLN A 159 0.37 -31.31 5.12
N VAL A 160 1.62 -31.65 4.79
CA VAL A 160 2.63 -31.90 5.82
C VAL A 160 3.17 -30.57 6.31
N LEU A 161 3.18 -30.34 7.62
CA LEU A 161 3.79 -29.16 8.22
C LEU A 161 5.32 -29.24 8.07
N THR A 162 5.85 -28.39 7.24
CA THR A 162 7.30 -28.22 7.03
C THR A 162 7.75 -26.86 7.55
N LYS A 163 9.06 -26.64 7.61
CA LYS A 163 9.63 -25.33 7.93
C LYS A 163 9.21 -24.24 6.94
N ASP A 164 8.91 -24.62 5.70
CA ASP A 164 8.64 -23.71 4.59
C ASP A 164 7.14 -23.57 4.30
N LEU A 165 6.28 -24.32 5.00
CA LEU A 165 4.83 -24.20 4.80
C LEU A 165 4.32 -22.85 5.26
N VAL A 166 3.92 -22.00 4.31
CA VAL A 166 3.36 -20.68 4.58
C VAL A 166 1.84 -20.79 4.65
N GLY A 167 1.24 -20.41 5.79
CA GLY A 167 -0.19 -20.47 5.98
C GLY A 167 -0.63 -20.07 7.38
N VAL A 168 -1.93 -20.22 7.63
CA VAL A 168 -2.55 -19.98 8.94
C VAL A 168 -3.48 -21.11 9.31
N ALA A 169 -3.64 -21.35 10.61
CA ALA A 169 -4.73 -22.15 11.14
C ALA A 169 -5.90 -21.23 11.54
N HIS A 170 -7.11 -21.69 11.23
CA HIS A 170 -8.36 -21.05 11.65
C HIS A 170 -9.43 -22.08 11.99
N LYS A 171 -10.27 -21.77 13.00
CA LYS A 171 -11.25 -22.73 13.55
C LYS A 171 -12.27 -23.23 12.53
N SER A 172 -12.78 -22.33 11.69
CA SER A 172 -13.96 -22.60 10.85
C SER A 172 -13.85 -22.19 9.39
N LEU A 173 -12.88 -21.35 8.99
CA LEU A 173 -12.71 -21.02 7.59
C LEU A 173 -12.34 -22.27 6.78
N PRO A 174 -12.92 -22.49 5.58
CA PRO A 174 -12.53 -23.60 4.72
C PRO A 174 -11.03 -23.67 4.48
N CYS A 175 -10.50 -24.89 4.33
CA CYS A 175 -9.11 -25.09 3.91
C CYS A 175 -8.87 -24.43 2.55
N GLY A 176 -7.71 -23.83 2.37
CA GLY A 176 -7.37 -23.08 1.16
C GLY A 176 -7.96 -21.67 1.09
N THR A 177 -8.83 -21.26 2.01
CA THR A 177 -9.30 -19.87 2.05
C THR A 177 -8.11 -18.92 2.15
N MET A 178 -8.00 -17.99 1.22
CA MET A 178 -6.93 -16.98 1.23
C MET A 178 -7.25 -15.89 2.23
N VAL A 179 -6.29 -15.58 3.07
CA VAL A 179 -6.39 -14.55 4.11
C VAL A 179 -5.19 -13.62 4.01
N GLU A 180 -5.44 -12.34 3.93
CA GLU A 180 -4.40 -11.34 4.08
C GLU A 180 -4.25 -11.05 5.57
N ILE A 181 -3.09 -11.37 6.14
CA ILE A 181 -2.71 -11.09 7.51
C ILE A 181 -1.74 -9.92 7.56
N SER A 182 -1.83 -9.09 8.58
CA SER A 182 -1.02 -7.88 8.71
C SER A 182 -0.50 -7.72 10.13
N TYR A 183 0.81 -7.47 10.25
CA TYR A 183 1.49 -7.19 11.51
C TYR A 183 2.66 -6.23 11.29
N GLY A 184 2.86 -5.27 12.19
CA GLY A 184 4.01 -4.35 12.13
C GLY A 184 4.10 -3.47 10.87
N GLY A 185 3.01 -3.32 10.10
CA GLY A 185 3.01 -2.59 8.83
C GLY A 185 3.30 -3.47 7.61
N THR A 186 3.69 -4.72 7.80
CA THR A 186 3.83 -5.74 6.76
C THR A 186 2.51 -6.49 6.57
N SER A 187 2.21 -6.94 5.36
CA SER A 187 1.09 -7.85 5.12
C SER A 187 1.49 -9.00 4.19
N LEU A 188 0.82 -10.14 4.36
CA LEU A 188 1.06 -11.36 3.61
C LEU A 188 -0.28 -12.04 3.32
N VAL A 189 -0.48 -12.49 2.08
CA VAL A 189 -1.66 -13.28 1.71
C VAL A 189 -1.31 -14.76 1.78
N VAL A 190 -2.01 -15.49 2.65
CA VAL A 190 -1.71 -16.88 2.95
C VAL A 190 -2.97 -17.75 2.96
N PRO A 191 -2.89 -19.04 2.61
CA PRO A 191 -4.02 -19.97 2.72
C PRO A 191 -4.26 -20.40 4.17
N VAL A 192 -5.49 -20.78 4.45
CA VAL A 192 -5.82 -21.59 5.64
C VAL A 192 -5.35 -23.01 5.38
N VAL A 193 -4.37 -23.46 6.16
CA VAL A 193 -3.73 -24.78 6.03
C VAL A 193 -4.03 -25.74 7.17
N ASP A 194 -4.61 -25.23 8.27
CA ASP A 194 -4.84 -26.05 9.47
C ASP A 194 -6.08 -25.60 10.26
N ARG A 195 -6.45 -26.38 11.29
CA ARG A 195 -7.51 -26.09 12.26
C ARG A 195 -6.94 -25.63 13.60
N GLY A 196 -7.60 -24.66 14.20
CA GLY A 196 -7.19 -24.02 15.46
C GLY A 196 -7.12 -22.50 15.28
N PRO A 197 -6.51 -21.79 16.23
CA PRO A 197 -6.08 -22.27 17.55
C PRO A 197 -7.27 -22.60 18.45
N PHE A 198 -7.13 -23.64 19.28
CA PHE A 198 -8.18 -24.02 20.23
C PHE A 198 -8.02 -23.33 21.59
N VAL A 199 -7.01 -22.48 21.74
CA VAL A 199 -6.78 -21.66 22.92
C VAL A 199 -7.82 -20.54 22.97
N LYS A 200 -8.39 -20.31 24.16
CA LYS A 200 -9.38 -19.25 24.39
C LYS A 200 -8.79 -17.88 24.11
N GLY A 201 -9.53 -17.06 23.39
CA GLY A 201 -9.10 -15.68 23.03
C GLY A 201 -8.25 -15.59 21.77
N MET A 202 -7.71 -16.70 21.26
CA MET A 202 -6.96 -16.73 20.01
C MET A 202 -7.88 -16.95 18.81
N THR A 203 -7.61 -16.23 17.74
CA THR A 203 -8.35 -16.30 16.47
C THR A 203 -7.53 -16.98 15.39
N TRP A 204 -6.23 -16.71 15.35
CA TRP A 204 -5.30 -17.15 14.32
C TRP A 204 -4.10 -17.86 14.93
N ASP A 205 -3.60 -18.87 14.24
CA ASP A 205 -2.30 -19.47 14.54
C ASP A 205 -1.49 -19.50 13.23
N ILE A 206 -0.33 -18.88 13.25
CA ILE A 206 0.46 -18.58 12.04
C ILE A 206 1.56 -19.62 11.93
N THR A 207 1.78 -20.23 10.76
CA THR A 207 2.93 -21.14 10.58
C THR A 207 4.24 -20.38 10.77
N SER A 208 5.27 -21.07 11.22
CA SER A 208 6.60 -20.47 11.44
C SER A 208 7.13 -19.71 10.21
N ALA A 209 6.96 -20.25 9.00
CA ALA A 209 7.38 -19.59 7.78
C ALA A 209 6.61 -18.28 7.51
N ALA A 210 5.31 -18.26 7.76
CA ALA A 210 4.51 -17.04 7.60
C ALA A 210 4.83 -16.02 8.72
N ALA A 211 5.09 -16.49 9.95
CA ALA A 211 5.48 -15.65 11.07
C ALA A 211 6.84 -14.96 10.80
N GLU A 212 7.81 -15.69 10.28
CA GLU A 212 9.11 -15.15 9.89
C GLU A 212 8.97 -14.06 8.82
N GLN A 213 8.19 -14.29 7.76
CA GLN A 213 7.96 -13.32 6.69
C GLN A 213 7.26 -12.05 7.19
N LEU A 214 6.43 -12.14 8.23
CA LEU A 214 5.76 -11.00 8.85
C LEU A 214 6.60 -10.28 9.91
N GLY A 215 7.72 -10.87 10.35
CA GLY A 215 8.42 -10.44 11.54
C GLY A 215 7.61 -10.64 12.84
N PHE A 216 6.75 -11.68 12.87
CA PHE A 216 5.86 -11.99 13.99
C PHE A 216 6.54 -13.00 14.90
N THR A 217 6.93 -12.57 16.10
CA THR A 217 7.74 -13.38 17.03
C THR A 217 7.04 -13.73 18.34
N GLU A 218 5.89 -13.12 18.60
CA GLU A 218 5.19 -13.23 19.89
C GLU A 218 3.66 -13.35 19.70
N THR A 219 2.96 -13.72 20.75
CA THR A 219 1.49 -13.65 20.77
C THR A 219 1.04 -12.19 20.76
N ALA A 220 0.41 -11.78 19.69
CA ALA A 220 0.02 -10.38 19.50
C ALA A 220 -1.28 -10.23 18.71
N ARG A 221 -1.79 -9.01 18.70
CA ARG A 221 -2.90 -8.64 17.83
C ARG A 221 -2.43 -8.39 16.42
N ILE A 222 -3.07 -9.03 15.47
CA ILE A 222 -2.86 -8.85 14.03
C ILE A 222 -4.11 -8.28 13.36
N GLY A 223 -3.95 -7.81 12.14
CA GLY A 223 -5.04 -7.57 11.20
C GLY A 223 -5.25 -8.79 10.31
N ALA A 224 -6.50 -9.13 10.02
CA ALA A 224 -6.82 -10.18 9.07
C ALA A 224 -7.96 -9.75 8.14
N LEU A 225 -7.84 -10.10 6.86
CA LEU A 225 -8.86 -9.84 5.85
C LEU A 225 -9.01 -11.09 4.97
N VAL A 226 -10.15 -11.76 5.11
CA VAL A 226 -10.49 -12.91 4.26
C VAL A 226 -10.69 -12.39 2.84
N GLN A 227 -9.98 -12.98 1.89
CA GLN A 227 -10.14 -12.64 0.48
C GLN A 227 -11.41 -13.30 -0.07
N PRO A 228 -12.14 -12.61 -0.98
CA PRO A 228 -13.22 -13.27 -1.69
C PRO A 228 -12.66 -14.48 -2.45
N ALA A 229 -13.45 -15.54 -2.54
CA ALA A 229 -13.10 -16.65 -3.42
C ALA A 229 -12.88 -16.10 -4.85
N PRO A 230 -11.91 -16.64 -5.61
CA PRO A 230 -11.80 -16.28 -7.02
C PRO A 230 -13.15 -16.54 -7.69
N ALA A 231 -13.57 -15.62 -8.55
CA ALA A 231 -14.78 -15.83 -9.35
C ALA A 231 -14.59 -17.08 -10.20
N PRO A 232 -15.64 -17.92 -10.35
CA PRO A 232 -15.60 -19.14 -11.16
C PRO A 232 -15.32 -18.86 -12.63
#